data_74d97a5890330f186dee1bb062b03fbe
#
_entry.id   74d97a5890330f186dee1bb062b03fbe
#
_cell.length_a   1.000
_cell.length_b   1.000
_cell.length_c   1.000
_cell.angle_alpha   90.00
_cell.angle_beta   90.00
_cell.angle_gamma   90.00
#
_symmetry.space_group_name_H-M   'P 1'
#
loop_
_entity.id
_entity.type
_entity.pdbx_description
1 polymer ?
#
loop_
_entity_poly.entity_id
_entity_poly.type
_entity_poly.pdbx_seq_one_letter_code
_entity_poly.pdbx_strand_id
1 'polypeptide(L)'
;TGARYVLQDNATNQYFNLKAGQTCLPKQMTEITATGFRRVGDKVQYLSTSGYLAKNTFIQIGANQWYYFDKNGNMVTGEQVIDGKKYFFLDNGLQLRHVLRQGSDGHVYYYDPKGVQAFNGFYDFAGPRQDVRYFDGNGQMYRGLHDMYGTTFYFDEKTGIQAKDKFIRFADGRTRYFIPDTGNLAVN
;
A
#
# COMPACT_ATOMS: atom_id res chain seq x y z
N THR A 1 -4.07 -13.25 -36.38
CA THR A 1 -3.97 -12.32 -35.25
C THR A 1 -4.67 -11.02 -35.64
N GLY A 2 -6.00 -10.93 -35.39
CA GLY A 2 -6.79 -9.74 -35.73
C GLY A 2 -6.40 -8.57 -34.84
N ALA A 3 -6.19 -7.41 -35.44
CA ALA A 3 -6.02 -6.16 -34.72
C ALA A 3 -7.26 -5.90 -33.84
N ARG A 4 -7.04 -5.56 -32.59
CA ARG A 4 -8.08 -5.13 -31.65
C ARG A 4 -8.03 -3.62 -31.55
N TYR A 5 -9.18 -3.02 -31.67
CA TYR A 5 -9.31 -1.57 -31.60
C TYR A 5 -10.06 -1.18 -30.33
N VAL A 6 -9.57 -0.16 -29.66
CA VAL A 6 -10.27 0.49 -28.55
C VAL A 6 -10.66 1.88 -29.03
N LEU A 7 -11.95 2.19 -28.97
CA LEU A 7 -12.46 3.50 -29.31
C LEU A 7 -12.80 4.27 -28.05
N GLN A 8 -12.47 5.56 -28.06
CA GLN A 8 -12.90 6.50 -27.04
C GLN A 8 -14.02 7.35 -27.60
N ASP A 9 -15.16 7.41 -26.86
CA ASP A 9 -16.18 8.40 -27.10
C ASP A 9 -15.74 9.74 -26.49
N ASN A 10 -15.47 10.72 -27.35
CA ASN A 10 -14.97 12.03 -26.94
C ASN A 10 -16.01 12.89 -26.20
N ALA A 11 -17.31 12.56 -26.33
CA ALA A 11 -18.37 13.27 -25.64
C ALA A 11 -18.56 12.77 -24.19
N THR A 12 -18.45 11.45 -23.99
CA THR A 12 -18.67 10.81 -22.68
C THR A 12 -17.38 10.34 -22.01
N ASN A 13 -16.27 10.41 -22.70
CA ASN A 13 -14.96 9.88 -22.30
C ASN A 13 -14.99 8.38 -21.98
N GLN A 14 -15.96 7.65 -22.51
CA GLN A 14 -16.10 6.20 -22.37
C GLN A 14 -15.30 5.48 -23.43
N TYR A 15 -14.87 4.25 -23.11
CA TYR A 15 -14.06 3.41 -23.98
C TYR A 15 -14.83 2.18 -24.39
N PHE A 16 -14.74 1.84 -25.65
CA PHE A 16 -15.42 0.69 -26.25
C PHE A 16 -14.41 -0.22 -26.96
N ASN A 17 -14.55 -1.51 -26.74
CA ASN A 17 -13.77 -2.51 -27.46
C ASN A 17 -14.51 -2.95 -28.71
N LEU A 18 -13.87 -2.86 -29.86
CA LEU A 18 -14.37 -3.40 -31.11
C LEU A 18 -13.65 -4.69 -31.49
N LYS A 19 -14.41 -5.68 -31.91
CA LYS A 19 -13.85 -6.86 -32.59
C LYS A 19 -13.57 -6.53 -34.05
N ALA A 20 -12.58 -7.18 -34.63
CA ALA A 20 -12.32 -7.07 -36.08
C ALA A 20 -13.60 -7.36 -36.88
N GLY A 21 -13.97 -6.44 -37.79
CA GLY A 21 -15.19 -6.54 -38.59
C GLY A 21 -16.43 -5.83 -38.03
N GLN A 22 -16.38 -5.27 -36.84
CA GLN A 22 -17.45 -4.40 -36.37
C GLN A 22 -17.29 -2.99 -36.95
N THR A 23 -18.31 -2.53 -37.66
CA THR A 23 -18.40 -1.13 -38.12
C THR A 23 -19.24 -0.36 -37.11
N CYS A 24 -18.62 0.57 -36.42
CA CYS A 24 -19.33 1.55 -35.62
C CYS A 24 -18.48 2.81 -35.56
N LEU A 25 -18.85 3.84 -36.27
CA LEU A 25 -18.12 5.11 -36.23
C LEU A 25 -19.08 6.29 -36.05
N PRO A 26 -19.51 6.60 -34.83
CA PRO A 26 -19.91 7.97 -34.55
C PRO A 26 -18.67 8.88 -34.75
N LYS A 27 -18.87 10.05 -35.37
CA LYS A 27 -17.81 11.04 -35.66
C LYS A 27 -17.00 11.49 -34.42
N GLN A 28 -17.43 11.11 -33.23
CA GLN A 28 -16.84 11.48 -31.93
C GLN A 28 -15.89 10.42 -31.34
N MET A 29 -15.65 9.33 -32.04
CA MET A 29 -14.76 8.27 -31.55
C MET A 29 -13.37 8.40 -32.11
N THR A 30 -12.38 8.23 -31.25
CA THR A 30 -10.96 8.17 -31.60
C THR A 30 -10.44 6.75 -31.38
N GLU A 31 -9.78 6.20 -32.39
CA GLU A 31 -9.12 4.90 -32.27
C GLU A 31 -7.90 4.98 -31.34
N ILE A 32 -7.81 4.08 -30.38
CA ILE A 32 -6.68 3.96 -29.47
C ILE A 32 -6.08 2.57 -29.64
N THR A 33 -4.91 2.52 -30.26
CA THR A 33 -4.21 1.27 -30.59
C THR A 33 -3.15 0.88 -29.55
N ALA A 34 -2.77 1.77 -28.64
CA ALA A 34 -1.72 1.53 -27.66
C ALA A 34 -2.25 0.86 -26.39
N THR A 35 -1.63 -0.26 -26.00
CA THR A 35 -1.83 -0.90 -24.69
C THR A 35 -0.84 -0.34 -23.66
N GLY A 36 -1.14 -0.50 -22.38
CA GLY A 36 -0.31 0.01 -21.30
C GLY A 36 -0.81 1.35 -20.72
N PHE A 37 0.10 2.05 -20.07
CA PHE A 37 -0.20 3.37 -19.53
C PHE A 37 -0.44 4.40 -20.61
N ARG A 38 -1.42 5.25 -20.41
CA ARG A 38 -1.69 6.38 -21.25
C ARG A 38 -2.15 7.58 -20.42
N ARG A 39 -1.93 8.77 -20.92
CA ARG A 39 -2.41 10.01 -20.33
C ARG A 39 -3.66 10.48 -21.06
N VAL A 40 -4.70 10.81 -20.29
CA VAL A 40 -5.94 11.39 -20.79
C VAL A 40 -6.22 12.65 -19.96
N GLY A 41 -5.93 13.82 -20.54
CA GLY A 41 -5.90 15.06 -19.79
C GLY A 41 -4.86 15.02 -18.67
N ASP A 42 -5.29 15.28 -17.44
CA ASP A 42 -4.47 15.20 -16.21
C ASP A 42 -4.42 13.80 -15.60
N LYS A 43 -5.20 12.85 -16.13
CA LYS A 43 -5.33 11.49 -15.59
C LYS A 43 -4.41 10.51 -16.30
N VAL A 44 -4.02 9.47 -15.56
CA VAL A 44 -3.30 8.31 -16.09
C VAL A 44 -4.23 7.10 -16.05
N GLN A 45 -4.30 6.38 -17.12
CA GLN A 45 -5.13 5.19 -17.29
C GLN A 45 -4.28 4.03 -17.80
N TYR A 46 -4.80 2.81 -17.72
CA TYR A 46 -4.14 1.61 -18.22
C TYR A 46 -5.07 0.79 -19.11
N LEU A 47 -4.60 0.51 -20.33
CA LEU A 47 -5.25 -0.44 -21.23
C LEU A 47 -4.52 -1.78 -21.17
N SER A 48 -5.25 -2.83 -20.86
CA SER A 48 -4.72 -4.18 -20.88
C SER A 48 -4.34 -4.61 -22.32
N THR A 49 -3.53 -5.66 -22.43
CA THR A 49 -3.21 -6.27 -23.74
C THR A 49 -4.45 -6.79 -24.48
N SER A 50 -5.55 -6.99 -23.75
CA SER A 50 -6.86 -7.35 -24.34
C SER A 50 -7.65 -6.13 -24.80
N GLY A 51 -7.12 -4.90 -24.64
CA GLY A 51 -7.77 -3.65 -25.02
C GLY A 51 -8.83 -3.16 -24.03
N TYR A 52 -8.89 -3.73 -22.81
CA TYR A 52 -9.83 -3.28 -21.78
C TYR A 52 -9.19 -2.21 -20.88
N LEU A 53 -9.94 -1.16 -20.62
CA LEU A 53 -9.57 -0.18 -19.61
C LEU A 53 -9.62 -0.82 -18.21
N ALA A 54 -8.52 -0.72 -17.47
CA ALA A 54 -8.48 -1.16 -16.08
C ALA A 54 -9.40 -0.28 -15.23
N LYS A 55 -10.36 -0.88 -14.52
CA LYS A 55 -11.29 -0.20 -13.61
C LYS A 55 -11.50 -1.02 -12.36
N ASN A 56 -11.58 -0.38 -11.20
CA ASN A 56 -11.73 -1.02 -9.88
C ASN A 56 -10.80 -2.24 -9.73
N THR A 57 -9.53 -2.08 -10.09
CA THR A 57 -8.63 -3.24 -10.12
C THR A 57 -7.19 -2.87 -9.87
N PHE A 58 -6.48 -3.80 -9.26
CA PHE A 58 -5.04 -3.75 -9.16
C PHE A 58 -4.42 -4.30 -10.46
N ILE A 59 -3.40 -3.64 -10.95
CA ILE A 59 -2.59 -4.07 -12.09
C ILE A 59 -1.16 -4.25 -11.63
N GLN A 60 -0.62 -5.44 -11.89
CA GLN A 60 0.80 -5.72 -11.68
C GLN A 60 1.56 -5.55 -13.00
N ILE A 61 2.66 -4.79 -12.95
CA ILE A 61 3.56 -4.59 -14.07
C ILE A 61 4.96 -5.04 -13.64
N GLY A 62 5.51 -6.00 -14.38
CA GLY A 62 6.77 -6.63 -13.96
C GLY A 62 6.64 -7.39 -12.63
N ALA A 63 7.76 -7.57 -11.93
CA ALA A 63 7.82 -8.46 -10.76
C ALA A 63 7.13 -7.88 -9.51
N ASN A 64 7.25 -6.57 -9.27
CA ASN A 64 6.84 -5.96 -7.99
C ASN A 64 6.18 -4.58 -8.12
N GLN A 65 5.78 -4.16 -9.30
CA GLN A 65 5.14 -2.87 -9.52
C GLN A 65 3.63 -3.04 -9.55
N TRP A 66 2.94 -2.50 -8.55
CA TRP A 66 1.49 -2.58 -8.43
C TRP A 66 0.88 -1.19 -8.49
N TYR A 67 -0.21 -1.08 -9.22
CA TYR A 67 -1.01 0.13 -9.41
C TYR A 67 -2.48 -0.20 -9.19
N TYR A 68 -3.28 0.78 -8.79
CA TYR A 68 -4.73 0.63 -8.73
C TYR A 68 -5.41 1.68 -9.59
N PHE A 69 -6.46 1.26 -10.27
CA PHE A 69 -7.28 2.11 -11.10
C PHE A 69 -8.70 2.15 -10.54
N ASP A 70 -9.22 3.35 -10.33
CA ASP A 70 -10.54 3.59 -9.76
C ASP A 70 -11.69 3.14 -10.68
N LYS A 71 -12.94 3.36 -10.26
CA LYS A 71 -14.14 3.02 -11.04
C LYS A 71 -14.22 3.72 -12.40
N ASN A 72 -13.54 4.85 -12.54
CA ASN A 72 -13.48 5.61 -13.79
C ASN A 72 -12.28 5.19 -14.66
N GLY A 73 -11.42 4.33 -14.14
CA GLY A 73 -10.20 3.87 -14.81
C GLY A 73 -9.02 4.81 -14.63
N ASN A 74 -9.06 5.72 -13.67
CA ASN A 74 -7.96 6.61 -13.38
C ASN A 74 -7.01 6.00 -12.35
N MET A 75 -5.71 6.10 -12.59
CA MET A 75 -4.68 5.68 -11.64
C MET A 75 -4.79 6.50 -10.36
N VAL A 76 -4.81 5.83 -9.22
CA VAL A 76 -4.87 6.49 -7.91
C VAL A 76 -3.47 6.79 -7.37
N THR A 77 -3.40 7.82 -6.52
CA THR A 77 -2.20 8.21 -5.76
C THR A 77 -2.58 8.54 -4.32
N GLY A 78 -1.59 8.65 -3.44
CA GLY A 78 -1.81 8.95 -2.02
C GLY A 78 -2.45 7.80 -1.24
N GLU A 79 -3.07 8.14 -0.10
CA GLU A 79 -3.81 7.18 0.71
C GLU A 79 -5.14 6.81 0.05
N GLN A 80 -5.43 5.52 0.00
CA GLN A 80 -6.66 4.97 -0.57
C GLN A 80 -7.26 3.92 0.36
N VAL A 81 -8.59 3.93 0.47
CA VAL A 81 -9.34 2.84 1.12
C VAL A 81 -10.02 2.02 0.02
N ILE A 82 -9.60 0.77 -0.12
CA ILE A 82 -10.11 -0.15 -1.14
C ILE A 82 -10.57 -1.41 -0.41
N ASP A 83 -11.84 -1.77 -0.56
CA ASP A 83 -12.47 -2.91 0.12
C ASP A 83 -12.20 -2.93 1.65
N GLY A 84 -12.31 -1.75 2.28
CA GLY A 84 -12.12 -1.56 3.73
C GLY A 84 -10.66 -1.63 4.21
N LYS A 85 -9.69 -1.76 3.31
CA LYS A 85 -8.26 -1.79 3.62
C LYS A 85 -7.59 -0.51 3.17
N LYS A 86 -6.63 -0.02 3.97
CA LYS A 86 -5.84 1.16 3.62
C LYS A 86 -4.59 0.76 2.83
N TYR A 87 -4.32 1.54 1.79
CA TYR A 87 -3.16 1.43 0.91
C TYR A 87 -2.53 2.80 0.71
N PHE A 88 -1.29 2.83 0.28
CA PHE A 88 -0.66 4.07 -0.15
C PHE A 88 0.03 3.89 -1.51
N PHE A 89 -0.23 4.87 -2.39
CA PHE A 89 0.37 4.94 -3.72
C PHE A 89 1.20 6.20 -3.83
N LEU A 90 2.41 6.09 -4.36
CA LEU A 90 3.27 7.23 -4.65
C LEU A 90 2.65 8.13 -5.74
N ASP A 91 3.21 9.31 -5.96
CA ASP A 91 2.73 10.25 -6.98
C ASP A 91 2.77 9.67 -8.41
N ASN A 92 3.64 8.70 -8.66
CA ASN A 92 3.69 7.94 -9.91
C ASN A 92 2.73 6.74 -9.93
N GLY A 93 1.87 6.59 -8.94
CA GLY A 93 0.89 5.50 -8.81
C GLY A 93 1.44 4.18 -8.28
N LEU A 94 2.74 4.09 -7.98
CA LEU A 94 3.33 2.85 -7.47
C LEU A 94 2.86 2.57 -6.03
N GLN A 95 2.26 1.39 -5.79
CA GLN A 95 1.82 0.95 -4.47
C GLN A 95 3.02 0.70 -3.54
N LEU A 96 2.96 1.22 -2.33
CA LEU A 96 3.90 0.84 -1.27
C LEU A 96 3.61 -0.57 -0.78
N ARG A 97 4.66 -1.39 -0.71
CA ARG A 97 4.59 -2.79 -0.25
C ARG A 97 5.85 -3.15 0.50
N HIS A 98 5.69 -3.89 1.62
CA HIS A 98 6.79 -4.34 2.50
C HIS A 98 7.74 -3.20 2.87
N VAL A 99 7.20 -2.07 3.30
CA VAL A 99 7.98 -0.85 3.57
C VAL A 99 7.40 -0.05 4.72
N LEU A 100 8.29 0.54 5.52
CA LEU A 100 7.96 1.58 6.48
C LEU A 100 7.95 2.94 5.78
N ARG A 101 6.93 3.76 6.06
CA ARG A 101 6.79 5.10 5.54
C ARG A 101 6.57 6.09 6.68
N GLN A 102 7.34 7.18 6.73
CA GLN A 102 7.03 8.30 7.59
C GLN A 102 5.93 9.15 6.95
N GLY A 103 4.85 9.38 7.69
CA GLY A 103 3.78 10.27 7.30
C GLY A 103 4.16 11.75 7.46
N SER A 104 3.38 12.64 6.87
CA SER A 104 3.53 14.09 7.06
C SER A 104 3.18 14.54 8.49
N ASP A 105 2.48 13.71 9.24
CA ASP A 105 2.16 13.87 10.66
C ASP A 105 3.30 13.45 11.60
N GLY A 106 4.44 12.99 11.04
CA GLY A 106 5.62 12.55 11.77
C GLY A 106 5.58 11.10 12.27
N HIS A 107 4.42 10.43 12.16
CA HIS A 107 4.29 9.02 12.53
C HIS A 107 4.84 8.09 11.45
N VAL A 108 5.14 6.85 11.86
CA VAL A 108 5.62 5.82 10.94
C VAL A 108 4.53 4.77 10.76
N TYR A 109 4.28 4.44 9.51
CA TYR A 109 3.31 3.46 9.05
C TYR A 109 4.02 2.31 8.33
N TYR A 110 3.43 1.13 8.35
CA TYR A 110 3.93 -0.02 7.61
C TYR A 110 2.88 -0.50 6.60
N TYR A 111 3.34 -0.81 5.41
CA TYR A 111 2.55 -1.49 4.38
C TYR A 111 3.11 -2.88 4.18
N ASP A 112 2.28 -3.89 4.40
CA ASP A 112 2.66 -5.30 4.37
C ASP A 112 3.09 -5.78 2.96
N PRO A 113 3.53 -7.04 2.77
CA PRO A 113 3.87 -7.54 1.43
C PRO A 113 2.73 -7.49 0.40
N LYS A 114 1.48 -7.36 0.84
CA LYS A 114 0.31 -7.15 -0.05
C LYS A 114 -0.02 -5.66 -0.25
N GLY A 115 0.72 -4.76 0.44
CA GLY A 115 0.52 -3.31 0.42
C GLY A 115 -0.57 -2.82 1.35
N VAL A 116 -1.12 -3.68 2.22
CA VAL A 116 -2.12 -3.27 3.21
C VAL A 116 -1.43 -2.60 4.39
N GLN A 117 -1.94 -1.45 4.82
CA GLN A 117 -1.44 -0.76 6.01
C GLN A 117 -1.64 -1.62 7.26
N ALA A 118 -0.58 -1.77 8.05
CA ALA A 118 -0.60 -2.44 9.34
C ALA A 118 -1.36 -1.61 10.38
N PHE A 119 -2.13 -2.27 11.23
CA PHE A 119 -2.80 -1.67 12.40
C PHE A 119 -3.20 -2.73 13.42
N ASN A 120 -3.41 -2.30 14.67
CA ASN A 120 -3.86 -3.13 15.80
C ASN A 120 -3.10 -4.45 15.95
N GLY A 121 -1.75 -4.42 15.86
CA GLY A 121 -1.04 -5.69 15.97
C GLY A 121 0.47 -5.61 15.95
N PHE A 122 1.07 -6.73 16.28
CA PHE A 122 2.50 -6.99 16.14
C PHE A 122 2.80 -7.49 14.73
N TYR A 123 3.83 -6.94 14.12
CA TYR A 123 4.31 -7.32 12.80
C TYR A 123 5.77 -7.70 12.89
N ASP A 124 6.09 -8.91 12.44
CA ASP A 124 7.45 -9.42 12.36
C ASP A 124 8.02 -9.14 10.97
N PHE A 125 9.11 -8.41 10.93
CA PHE A 125 9.77 -8.03 9.68
C PHE A 125 10.78 -9.09 9.21
N ALA A 126 10.75 -10.26 9.86
CA ALA A 126 11.55 -11.44 9.57
C ALA A 126 13.02 -11.14 9.23
N GLY A 127 13.87 -11.36 10.18
CA GLY A 127 15.32 -11.31 10.03
C GLY A 127 15.98 -11.98 11.22
N PRO A 128 17.29 -12.21 11.20
CA PRO A 128 18.02 -12.87 12.29
C PRO A 128 17.96 -12.11 13.62
N ARG A 129 17.30 -10.95 13.67
CA ARG A 129 17.20 -10.06 14.85
C ARG A 129 15.82 -10.00 15.48
N GLN A 130 14.83 -10.82 15.05
CA GLN A 130 13.46 -10.75 15.57
C GLN A 130 12.95 -9.30 15.59
N ASP A 131 12.88 -8.66 14.41
CA ASP A 131 12.49 -7.27 14.24
C ASP A 131 10.96 -7.14 14.32
N VAL A 132 10.41 -7.24 15.53
CA VAL A 132 8.97 -7.12 15.78
C VAL A 132 8.63 -5.68 16.13
N ARG A 133 7.59 -5.13 15.51
CA ARG A 133 7.04 -3.80 15.80
C ARG A 133 5.53 -3.88 16.01
N TYR A 134 5.00 -2.93 16.76
CA TYR A 134 3.55 -2.81 16.97
C TYR A 134 3.02 -1.54 16.28
N PHE A 135 1.86 -1.69 15.66
CA PHE A 135 1.10 -0.57 15.09
C PHE A 135 -0.26 -0.48 15.77
N ASP A 136 -0.65 0.71 16.19
CA ASP A 136 -1.89 0.97 16.91
C ASP A 136 -3.14 0.95 16.00
N GLY A 137 -4.30 1.33 16.57
CA GLY A 137 -5.57 1.41 15.84
C GLY A 137 -5.62 2.46 14.74
N ASN A 138 -4.67 3.41 14.73
CA ASN A 138 -4.49 4.39 13.67
C ASN A 138 -3.42 3.96 12.65
N GLY A 139 -2.75 2.83 12.91
CA GLY A 139 -1.61 2.33 12.10
C GLY A 139 -0.29 3.01 12.44
N GLN A 140 -0.19 3.72 13.56
CA GLN A 140 1.00 4.42 13.99
C GLN A 140 1.93 3.47 14.74
N MET A 141 3.21 3.46 14.36
CA MET A 141 4.23 2.61 14.99
C MET A 141 4.52 3.05 16.42
N TYR A 142 4.49 2.12 17.37
CA TYR A 142 4.84 2.39 18.76
C TYR A 142 6.33 2.62 18.95
N ARG A 143 6.63 3.50 19.90
CA ARG A 143 7.97 3.81 20.42
C ARG A 143 7.88 4.08 21.92
N GLY A 144 8.92 3.71 22.69
CA GLY A 144 8.91 3.88 24.13
C GLY A 144 8.13 2.80 24.87
N LEU A 145 7.70 3.13 26.09
CA LEU A 145 6.93 2.22 26.96
C LEU A 145 5.44 2.29 26.61
N HIS A 146 4.82 1.14 26.52
CA HIS A 146 3.38 1.01 26.31
C HIS A 146 2.79 -0.10 27.17
N ASP A 147 1.75 0.24 27.93
CA ASP A 147 0.95 -0.73 28.67
C ASP A 147 -0.17 -1.27 27.77
N MET A 148 -0.17 -2.57 27.54
CA MET A 148 -1.19 -3.24 26.76
C MET A 148 -1.25 -4.73 27.14
N TYR A 149 -2.38 -5.35 26.95
CA TYR A 149 -2.62 -6.76 27.26
C TYR A 149 -2.26 -7.14 28.72
N GLY A 150 -2.42 -6.20 29.66
CA GLY A 150 -2.13 -6.42 31.09
C GLY A 150 -0.64 -6.44 31.46
N THR A 151 0.23 -5.99 30.57
CA THR A 151 1.68 -5.90 30.80
C THR A 151 2.28 -4.69 30.11
N THR A 152 3.57 -4.43 30.35
CA THR A 152 4.31 -3.33 29.73
C THR A 152 5.27 -3.87 28.69
N PHE A 153 5.32 -3.22 27.53
CA PHE A 153 6.29 -3.44 26.48
C PHE A 153 7.16 -2.20 26.27
N TYR A 154 8.35 -2.40 25.72
CA TYR A 154 9.19 -1.32 25.26
C TYR A 154 9.54 -1.48 23.80
N PHE A 155 9.35 -0.42 23.05
CA PHE A 155 9.72 -0.30 21.65
C PHE A 155 10.84 0.75 21.53
N ASP A 156 11.91 0.39 20.87
CA ASP A 156 13.07 1.29 20.72
C ASP A 156 12.66 2.65 20.13
N GLU A 157 13.12 3.74 20.74
CA GLU A 157 12.71 5.11 20.40
C GLU A 157 13.04 5.52 18.95
N LYS A 158 14.08 4.92 18.37
CA LYS A 158 14.51 5.24 17.00
C LYS A 158 13.92 4.29 15.98
N THR A 159 13.95 3.00 16.27
CA THR A 159 13.61 1.95 15.29
C THR A 159 12.20 1.40 15.45
N GLY A 160 11.56 1.57 16.62
CA GLY A 160 10.28 0.94 16.94
C GLY A 160 10.38 -0.57 17.20
N ILE A 161 11.59 -1.14 17.26
CA ILE A 161 11.78 -2.57 17.48
C ILE A 161 11.45 -2.91 18.94
N GLN A 162 10.62 -3.93 19.15
CA GLN A 162 10.28 -4.43 20.47
C GLN A 162 11.51 -4.95 21.19
N ALA A 163 11.71 -4.54 22.44
CA ALA A 163 12.75 -5.11 23.28
C ALA A 163 12.37 -6.54 23.69
N LYS A 164 13.26 -7.49 23.42
CA LYS A 164 13.18 -8.88 23.87
C LYS A 164 14.56 -9.32 24.34
N ASP A 165 14.61 -10.09 25.42
CA ASP A 165 15.88 -10.53 26.07
C ASP A 165 16.82 -9.36 26.28
N LYS A 166 16.31 -8.26 26.86
CA LYS A 166 17.03 -7.00 26.91
C LYS A 166 16.81 -6.21 28.17
N PHE A 167 17.90 -5.72 28.74
CA PHE A 167 17.88 -4.69 29.78
C PHE A 167 17.86 -3.30 29.14
N ILE A 168 16.90 -2.46 29.53
CA ILE A 168 16.79 -1.07 29.10
C ILE A 168 16.94 -0.17 30.31
N ARG A 169 17.89 0.78 30.23
CA ARG A 169 18.07 1.82 31.23
C ARG A 169 17.24 3.04 30.84
N PHE A 170 16.40 3.49 31.76
CA PHE A 170 15.52 4.64 31.57
C PHE A 170 16.10 5.91 32.20
N ALA A 171 15.54 7.06 31.80
CA ALA A 171 15.95 8.36 32.32
C ALA A 171 15.68 8.52 33.85
N ASP A 172 14.77 7.71 34.43
CA ASP A 172 14.50 7.64 35.87
C ASP A 172 15.65 6.92 36.66
N GLY A 173 16.70 6.51 35.95
CA GLY A 173 17.84 5.78 36.50
C GLY A 173 17.61 4.29 36.72
N ARG A 174 16.39 3.80 36.50
CA ARG A 174 16.04 2.40 36.66
C ARG A 174 16.39 1.60 35.41
N THR A 175 16.78 0.35 35.62
CA THR A 175 16.97 -0.64 34.55
C THR A 175 15.86 -1.66 34.63
N ARG A 176 15.18 -1.91 33.52
CA ARG A 176 14.09 -2.88 33.39
C ARG A 176 14.48 -3.95 32.38
N TYR A 177 14.07 -5.19 32.66
CA TYR A 177 14.32 -6.33 31.77
C TYR A 177 13.04 -6.72 31.04
N PHE A 178 13.16 -6.94 29.73
CA PHE A 178 12.08 -7.41 28.87
C PHE A 178 12.39 -8.85 28.46
N ILE A 179 11.47 -9.77 28.79
CA ILE A 179 11.71 -11.22 28.67
C ILE A 179 11.84 -11.68 27.21
N PRO A 180 12.52 -12.83 26.92
CA PRO A 180 12.87 -13.25 25.56
C PRO A 180 11.68 -13.45 24.63
N ASP A 181 10.73 -14.29 25.03
CA ASP A 181 9.70 -14.79 24.09
C ASP A 181 8.67 -13.74 23.72
N THR A 182 8.11 -13.09 24.71
CA THR A 182 7.00 -12.15 24.52
C THR A 182 7.43 -10.69 24.51
N GLY A 183 8.58 -10.35 25.12
CA GLY A 183 9.02 -8.98 25.30
C GLY A 183 8.27 -8.23 26.40
N ASN A 184 7.56 -8.94 27.27
CA ASN A 184 6.90 -8.36 28.43
C ASN A 184 7.93 -7.83 29.43
N LEU A 185 7.59 -6.76 30.17
CA LEU A 185 8.35 -6.34 31.34
C LEU A 185 8.36 -7.47 32.37
N ALA A 186 9.57 -7.87 32.80
CA ALA A 186 9.72 -8.80 33.92
C ALA A 186 9.15 -8.16 35.21
N VAL A 187 8.30 -8.88 35.90
CA VAL A 187 7.83 -8.55 37.25
C VAL A 187 8.55 -9.41 38.27
N ASN A 188 8.98 -8.80 39.38
CA ASN A 188 9.56 -9.50 40.51
C ASN A 188 8.47 -10.11 41.38
#